data_645c073ed911b9e1d38ef13cde9061fa
#
_entry.id   645c073ed911b9e1d38ef13cde9061fa
#
_cell.length_a   1.000
_cell.length_b   1.000
_cell.length_c   1.000
_cell.angle_alpha   90.00
_cell.angle_beta   90.00
_cell.angle_gamma   90.00
#
_symmetry.space_group_name_H-M   'P 1'
#
loop_
_entity.id
_entity.type
_entity.pdbx_description
1 polymer ?
#
loop_
_entity_poly.entity_id
_entity_poly.type
_entity_poly.pdbx_seq_one_letter_code
_entity_poly.pdbx_strand_id
1 'polypeptide(L)'
;RQLGVVLQDTFLFSGSVGDNLRLDREIDDKQLKEVCRDLGLSSLLGRLPQGLDTELRERGGNLSSGERQLLAVARVAIRNPNVLVMDEATAFMDPSTEATLQRDLDRLLERRTAVVIAHRLATVEAADRILVLRRGRLIEQGTHLQLRAQGGLYAELAELQERGLARL
;
A
#
# COMPACT_ATOMS: atom_id res chain seq x y z
N ARG A 1 -4.22 6.33 18.43
CA ARG A 1 -3.05 6.75 17.64
C ARG A 1 -3.57 7.31 16.33
N GLN A 2 -3.14 8.53 15.95
CA GLN A 2 -3.68 9.21 14.75
C GLN A 2 -2.90 8.89 13.46
N LEU A 3 -1.67 8.37 13.59
CA LEU A 3 -0.77 8.11 12.47
C LEU A 3 -0.46 6.63 12.37
N GLY A 4 -0.60 6.07 11.17
CA GLY A 4 -0.13 4.76 10.76
C GLY A 4 1.04 4.90 9.78
N VAL A 5 2.06 4.05 9.89
CA VAL A 5 3.21 4.05 9.00
C VAL A 5 3.46 2.65 8.48
N VAL A 6 3.62 2.53 7.16
CA VAL A 6 4.01 1.30 6.46
C VAL A 6 5.32 1.60 5.75
N LEU A 7 6.39 0.91 6.17
CA LEU A 7 7.71 1.07 5.57
C LEU A 7 7.91 0.10 4.40
N GLN A 8 8.86 0.40 3.54
CA GLN A 8 9.26 -0.41 2.39
C GLN A 8 9.58 -1.86 2.78
N ASP A 9 10.36 -2.05 3.83
CA ASP A 9 10.65 -3.36 4.38
C ASP A 9 9.51 -3.81 5.32
N THR A 10 8.55 -4.54 4.75
CA THR A 10 7.43 -5.07 5.51
C THR A 10 7.85 -6.29 6.32
N PHE A 11 7.82 -6.19 7.63
CA PHE A 11 8.07 -7.31 8.51
C PHE A 11 6.76 -8.00 8.93
N LEU A 12 6.66 -9.30 8.67
CA LEU A 12 5.61 -10.17 9.19
C LEU A 12 6.21 -11.12 10.21
N PHE A 13 5.49 -11.30 11.32
CA PHE A 13 5.88 -12.24 12.37
C PHE A 13 5.49 -13.66 11.99
N SER A 14 6.23 -14.66 12.50
CA SER A 14 5.80 -16.06 12.47
C SER A 14 4.52 -16.21 13.28
N GLY A 15 3.63 -17.10 12.85
CA GLY A 15 2.29 -17.28 13.41
C GLY A 15 1.22 -17.08 12.36
N SER A 16 -0.05 -17.05 12.73
CA SER A 16 -1.15 -16.94 11.78
C SER A 16 -1.27 -15.53 11.16
N VAL A 17 -1.93 -15.46 10.01
CA VAL A 17 -2.35 -14.19 9.41
C VAL A 17 -3.18 -13.37 10.40
N GLY A 18 -4.09 -14.03 11.12
CA GLY A 18 -4.91 -13.40 12.15
C GLY A 18 -4.07 -12.76 13.26
N ASP A 19 -3.04 -13.46 13.76
CA ASP A 19 -2.14 -12.93 14.78
C ASP A 19 -1.38 -11.71 14.27
N ASN A 20 -0.90 -11.77 13.03
CA ASN A 20 -0.23 -10.65 12.38
C ASN A 20 -1.13 -9.43 12.22
N LEU A 21 -2.40 -9.60 11.95
CA LEU A 21 -3.37 -8.51 11.82
C LEU A 21 -3.76 -7.92 13.18
N ARG A 22 -3.93 -8.77 14.20
CA ARG A 22 -4.27 -8.33 15.58
C ARG A 22 -3.13 -7.59 16.24
N LEU A 23 -1.92 -8.16 16.19
CA LEU A 23 -0.77 -7.78 17.00
C LEU A 23 -1.15 -7.65 18.50
N ASP A 24 -1.17 -6.44 19.01
CA ASP A 24 -1.42 -6.06 20.40
C ASP A 24 -2.90 -5.72 20.69
N ARG A 25 -3.83 -6.04 19.76
CA ARG A 25 -5.26 -5.75 19.94
C ARG A 25 -6.02 -6.98 20.43
N GLU A 26 -6.76 -6.80 21.48
CA GLU A 26 -7.79 -7.75 21.91
C GLU A 26 -9.03 -7.61 21.01
N ILE A 27 -8.99 -8.32 19.88
CA ILE A 27 -10.08 -8.42 18.90
C ILE A 27 -10.34 -9.89 18.61
N ASP A 28 -11.57 -10.33 18.76
CA ASP A 28 -11.94 -11.71 18.48
C ASP A 28 -11.99 -12.00 16.98
N ASP A 29 -12.06 -13.27 16.59
CA ASP A 29 -12.05 -13.70 15.18
C ASP A 29 -13.23 -13.15 14.38
N LYS A 30 -14.40 -13.03 15.00
CA LYS A 30 -15.60 -12.53 14.34
C LYS A 30 -15.43 -11.05 14.01
N GLN A 31 -15.01 -10.26 14.98
CA GLN A 31 -14.74 -8.84 14.80
C GLN A 31 -13.60 -8.62 13.79
N LEU A 32 -12.54 -9.43 13.85
CA LEU A 32 -11.44 -9.33 12.89
C LEU A 32 -11.92 -9.62 11.47
N LYS A 33 -12.74 -10.66 11.27
CA LYS A 33 -13.34 -10.99 9.96
C LYS A 33 -14.23 -9.86 9.44
N GLU A 34 -15.02 -9.23 10.30
CA GLU A 34 -15.85 -8.08 9.95
C GLU A 34 -14.99 -6.89 9.51
N VAL A 35 -13.98 -6.52 10.29
CA VAL A 35 -13.03 -5.46 9.93
C VAL A 35 -12.29 -5.75 8.63
N CYS A 36 -11.82 -6.99 8.44
CA CYS A 36 -11.18 -7.40 7.19
C CYS A 36 -12.12 -7.27 5.98
N ARG A 37 -13.38 -7.63 6.14
CA ARG A 37 -14.39 -7.46 5.08
C ARG A 37 -14.60 -5.98 4.75
N ASP A 38 -14.76 -5.14 5.78
CA ASP A 38 -15.00 -3.71 5.62
C ASP A 38 -13.79 -2.98 4.98
N LEU A 39 -12.59 -3.50 5.20
CA LEU A 39 -11.35 -3.04 4.56
C LEU A 39 -11.11 -3.65 3.16
N GLY A 40 -12.03 -4.49 2.66
CA GLY A 40 -11.89 -5.11 1.33
C GLY A 40 -10.87 -6.25 1.26
N LEU A 41 -10.42 -6.79 2.40
CA LEU A 41 -9.41 -7.86 2.46
C LEU A 41 -9.95 -9.26 2.11
N SER A 42 -11.23 -9.40 1.83
CA SER A 42 -11.87 -10.70 1.52
C SER A 42 -11.19 -11.41 0.34
N SER A 43 -10.76 -10.66 -0.67
CA SER A 43 -10.02 -11.19 -1.83
C SER A 43 -8.68 -11.79 -1.43
N LEU A 44 -7.91 -11.10 -0.59
CA LEU A 44 -6.65 -11.61 -0.05
C LEU A 44 -6.89 -12.88 0.77
N LEU A 45 -7.77 -12.82 1.76
CA LEU A 45 -8.03 -13.95 2.66
C LEU A 45 -8.55 -15.17 1.89
N GLY A 46 -9.34 -14.98 0.82
CA GLY A 46 -9.84 -16.06 -0.04
C GLY A 46 -8.76 -16.75 -0.87
N ARG A 47 -7.62 -16.11 -1.11
CA ARG A 47 -6.46 -16.72 -1.79
C ARG A 47 -5.56 -17.52 -0.85
N LEU A 48 -5.67 -17.28 0.45
CA LEU A 48 -4.87 -17.97 1.47
C LEU A 48 -5.51 -19.32 1.83
N PRO A 49 -4.73 -20.41 1.98
CA PRO A 49 -5.26 -21.76 2.15
C PRO A 49 -6.21 -21.93 3.32
N GLN A 50 -6.01 -21.19 4.40
CA GLN A 50 -6.79 -21.26 5.65
C GLN A 50 -7.27 -19.85 6.09
N GLY A 51 -7.30 -18.87 5.16
CA GLY A 51 -7.71 -17.51 5.48
C GLY A 51 -6.90 -16.90 6.63
N LEU A 52 -7.59 -16.48 7.71
CA LEU A 52 -6.94 -15.91 8.90
C LEU A 52 -6.04 -16.91 9.65
N ASP A 53 -6.34 -18.21 9.57
CA ASP A 53 -5.58 -19.27 10.25
C ASP A 53 -4.38 -19.75 9.42
N THR A 54 -4.13 -19.13 8.26
CA THR A 54 -2.96 -19.46 7.44
C THR A 54 -1.68 -19.12 8.21
N GLU A 55 -0.87 -20.14 8.46
CA GLU A 55 0.44 -19.99 9.11
C GLU A 55 1.44 -19.31 8.20
N LEU A 56 2.08 -18.27 8.70
CA LEU A 56 3.15 -17.56 8.02
C LEU A 56 4.51 -18.10 8.44
N ARG A 57 5.31 -18.45 7.44
CA ARG A 57 6.72 -18.77 7.65
C ARG A 57 7.50 -17.51 8.02
N GLU A 58 8.72 -17.69 8.43
CA GLU A 58 9.61 -16.56 8.78
C GLU A 58 9.54 -15.45 7.71
N ARG A 59 9.28 -14.23 8.17
CA ARG A 59 9.10 -13.02 7.33
C ARG A 59 8.03 -13.14 6.24
N GLY A 60 7.04 -14.03 6.40
CA GLY A 60 6.00 -14.28 5.40
C GLY A 60 6.55 -14.93 4.13
N GLY A 61 7.55 -15.81 4.23
CA GLY A 61 8.23 -16.44 3.09
C GLY A 61 7.35 -17.32 2.20
N ASN A 62 6.15 -17.65 2.66
CA ASN A 62 5.14 -18.38 1.88
C ASN A 62 4.10 -17.47 1.20
N LEU A 63 4.29 -16.14 1.27
CA LEU A 63 3.46 -15.16 0.59
C LEU A 63 4.23 -14.51 -0.57
N SER A 64 3.53 -14.07 -1.58
CA SER A 64 4.07 -13.17 -2.59
C SER A 64 4.46 -11.82 -1.96
N SER A 65 5.32 -11.04 -2.63
CA SER A 65 5.71 -9.71 -2.16
C SER A 65 4.50 -8.79 -1.97
N GLY A 66 3.53 -8.86 -2.89
CA GLY A 66 2.32 -8.08 -2.82
C GLY A 66 1.39 -8.47 -1.67
N GLU A 67 1.22 -9.77 -1.43
CA GLU A 67 0.42 -10.23 -0.29
C GLU A 67 1.05 -9.80 1.04
N ARG A 68 2.38 -9.85 1.15
CA ARG A 68 3.10 -9.33 2.33
C ARG A 68 2.82 -7.84 2.52
N GLN A 69 2.92 -7.06 1.45
CA GLN A 69 2.66 -5.61 1.50
C GLN A 69 1.21 -5.32 1.90
N LEU A 70 0.24 -6.00 1.27
CA LEU A 70 -1.17 -5.82 1.59
C LEU A 70 -1.48 -6.17 3.05
N LEU A 71 -0.92 -7.25 3.58
CA LEU A 71 -1.06 -7.59 5.00
C LEU A 71 -0.44 -6.54 5.92
N ALA A 72 0.70 -5.97 5.56
CA ALA A 72 1.33 -4.92 6.35
C ALA A 72 0.49 -3.63 6.37
N VAL A 73 -0.07 -3.24 5.23
CA VAL A 73 -1.02 -2.11 5.15
C VAL A 73 -2.28 -2.41 5.95
N ALA A 74 -2.85 -3.61 5.80
CA ALA A 74 -4.03 -4.05 6.53
C ALA A 74 -3.83 -4.01 8.04
N ARG A 75 -2.69 -4.49 8.54
CA ARG A 75 -2.30 -4.42 9.95
C ARG A 75 -2.38 -3.00 10.52
N VAL A 76 -1.94 -2.02 9.74
CA VAL A 76 -1.99 -0.61 10.13
C VAL A 76 -3.41 -0.07 9.98
N ALA A 77 -4.10 -0.40 8.89
CA ALA A 77 -5.46 0.07 8.59
C ALA A 77 -6.51 -0.43 9.60
N ILE A 78 -6.37 -1.64 10.14
CA ILE A 78 -7.21 -2.20 11.21
C ILE A 78 -7.19 -1.32 12.47
N ARG A 79 -6.10 -0.58 12.70
CA ARG A 79 -5.99 0.38 13.81
C ARG A 79 -6.76 1.67 13.56
N ASN A 80 -7.33 1.81 12.38
CA ASN A 80 -8.11 2.96 11.92
C ASN A 80 -7.41 4.31 12.16
N PRO A 81 -6.18 4.50 11.65
CA PRO A 81 -5.49 5.77 11.78
C PRO A 81 -6.15 6.83 10.91
N ASN A 82 -6.11 8.10 11.33
CA ASN A 82 -6.61 9.22 10.54
C ASN A 82 -5.71 9.51 9.34
N VAL A 83 -4.40 9.30 9.51
CA VAL A 83 -3.38 9.50 8.48
C VAL A 83 -2.56 8.24 8.31
N LEU A 84 -2.38 7.81 7.09
CA LEU A 84 -1.53 6.68 6.71
C LEU A 84 -0.34 7.19 5.89
N VAL A 85 0.87 6.84 6.31
CA VAL A 85 2.10 7.10 5.55
C VAL A 85 2.63 5.79 5.02
N MET A 86 2.87 5.73 3.72
CA MET A 86 3.35 4.53 3.05
C MET A 86 4.59 4.83 2.22
N ASP A 87 5.60 3.98 2.35
CA ASP A 87 6.71 3.91 1.42
C ASP A 87 6.43 2.75 0.46
N GLU A 88 6.11 3.07 -0.81
CA GLU A 88 5.69 2.10 -1.81
C GLU A 88 6.90 1.39 -2.40
N ALA A 89 7.08 0.13 -2.06
CA ALA A 89 8.03 -0.75 -2.72
C ALA A 89 7.33 -1.94 -3.37
N THR A 90 6.76 -1.73 -4.52
CA THR A 90 6.21 -2.80 -5.36
C THR A 90 7.24 -3.20 -6.43
N ALA A 91 8.31 -3.89 -6.03
CA ALA A 91 9.27 -4.43 -6.97
C ALA A 91 8.88 -5.87 -7.38
N PHE A 92 8.86 -6.13 -8.70
CA PHE A 92 8.80 -7.47 -9.30
C PHE A 92 7.52 -8.29 -9.08
N MET A 93 6.37 -7.79 -9.54
CA MET A 93 5.15 -8.58 -9.68
C MET A 93 4.74 -8.69 -11.15
N ASP A 94 4.03 -9.78 -11.49
CA ASP A 94 3.38 -9.87 -12.80
C ASP A 94 2.21 -8.87 -12.89
N PRO A 95 1.90 -8.33 -14.09
CA PRO A 95 0.93 -7.25 -14.25
C PRO A 95 -0.49 -7.60 -13.76
N SER A 96 -0.89 -8.86 -13.81
CA SER A 96 -2.24 -9.28 -13.41
C SER A 96 -2.41 -9.33 -11.90
N THR A 97 -1.41 -9.82 -11.21
CA THR A 97 -1.35 -9.83 -9.73
C THR A 97 -1.23 -8.41 -9.20
N GLU A 98 -0.44 -7.57 -9.87
CA GLU A 98 -0.27 -6.15 -9.54
C GLU A 98 -1.60 -5.38 -9.59
N ALA A 99 -2.36 -5.50 -10.67
CA ALA A 99 -3.64 -4.79 -10.82
C ALA A 99 -4.67 -5.21 -9.75
N THR A 100 -4.63 -6.46 -9.30
CA THR A 100 -5.50 -6.94 -8.23
C THR A 100 -5.08 -6.37 -6.87
N LEU A 101 -3.77 -6.38 -6.61
CA LEU A 101 -3.20 -5.83 -5.38
C LEU A 101 -3.46 -4.32 -5.28
N GLN A 102 -3.28 -3.59 -6.38
CA GLN A 102 -3.52 -2.15 -6.41
C GLN A 102 -4.98 -1.83 -6.05
N ARG A 103 -5.94 -2.56 -6.62
CA ARG A 103 -7.36 -2.39 -6.26
C ARG A 103 -7.66 -2.68 -4.79
N ASP A 104 -7.03 -3.72 -4.21
CA ASP A 104 -7.19 -4.05 -2.79
C ASP A 104 -6.55 -2.95 -1.92
N LEU A 105 -5.42 -2.39 -2.36
CA LEU A 105 -4.74 -1.29 -1.69
C LEU A 105 -5.57 0.01 -1.75
N ASP A 106 -6.09 0.36 -2.92
CA ASP A 106 -6.93 1.55 -3.09
C ASP A 106 -8.15 1.51 -2.15
N ARG A 107 -8.79 0.35 -2.00
CA ARG A 107 -9.89 0.15 -1.05
C ARG A 107 -9.46 0.37 0.41
N LEU A 108 -8.26 -0.10 0.77
CA LEU A 108 -7.73 0.13 2.12
C LEU A 108 -7.45 1.61 2.40
N LEU A 109 -7.14 2.38 1.36
CA LEU A 109 -6.85 3.81 1.46
C LEU A 109 -8.12 4.68 1.37
N GLU A 110 -9.23 4.15 0.84
CA GLU A 110 -10.50 4.86 0.76
C GLU A 110 -10.87 5.51 2.11
N ARG A 111 -11.35 6.74 2.06
CA ARG A 111 -11.80 7.53 3.23
C ARG A 111 -10.71 7.83 4.26
N ARG A 112 -9.42 7.74 3.88
CA ARG A 112 -8.29 8.10 4.73
C ARG A 112 -7.41 9.14 4.07
N THR A 113 -6.76 9.96 4.88
CA THR A 113 -5.66 10.77 4.39
C THR A 113 -4.44 9.86 4.26
N ALA A 114 -3.98 9.64 3.03
CA ALA A 114 -2.79 8.84 2.75
C ALA A 114 -1.67 9.73 2.19
N VAL A 115 -0.47 9.56 2.71
CA VAL A 115 0.76 10.10 2.14
C VAL A 115 1.59 8.94 1.62
N VAL A 116 1.75 8.87 0.31
CA VAL A 116 2.44 7.75 -0.35
C VAL A 116 3.73 8.26 -1.00
N ILE A 117 4.85 7.63 -0.66
CA ILE A 117 6.09 7.80 -1.40
C ILE A 117 6.01 6.82 -2.57
N ALA A 118 5.67 7.35 -3.74
CA ALA A 118 5.36 6.53 -4.90
C ALA A 118 6.57 6.44 -5.84
N HIS A 119 6.80 5.23 -6.33
CA HIS A 119 7.81 4.91 -7.33
C HIS A 119 7.20 4.49 -8.68
N ARG A 120 5.87 4.54 -8.80
CA ARG A 120 5.12 4.17 -9.99
C ARG A 120 4.20 5.29 -10.44
N LEU A 121 4.19 5.53 -11.75
CA LEU A 121 3.37 6.58 -12.34
C LEU A 121 1.87 6.36 -12.05
N ALA A 122 1.37 5.13 -12.15
CA ALA A 122 -0.02 4.80 -11.89
C ALA A 122 -0.48 5.21 -10.48
N THR A 123 0.34 5.01 -9.45
CA THR A 123 0.05 5.44 -8.08
C THR A 123 0.03 6.97 -7.97
N VAL A 124 0.97 7.62 -8.65
CA VAL A 124 1.07 9.09 -8.63
C VAL A 124 -0.10 9.73 -9.37
N GLU A 125 -0.51 9.18 -10.51
CA GLU A 125 -1.64 9.66 -11.32
C GLU A 125 -2.98 9.60 -10.57
N ALA A 126 -3.15 8.58 -9.72
CA ALA A 126 -4.35 8.39 -8.91
C ALA A 126 -4.41 9.31 -7.67
N ALA A 127 -3.33 10.02 -7.34
CA ALA A 127 -3.27 10.87 -6.15
C ALA A 127 -4.06 12.17 -6.33
N ASP A 128 -4.80 12.57 -5.30
CA ASP A 128 -5.51 13.87 -5.27
C ASP A 128 -4.54 15.05 -5.34
N ARG A 129 -3.33 14.88 -4.80
CA ARG A 129 -2.27 15.88 -4.79
C ARG A 129 -0.89 15.25 -4.83
N ILE A 130 -0.06 15.75 -5.71
CA ILE A 130 1.33 15.36 -5.86
C ILE A 130 2.23 16.45 -5.29
N LEU A 131 3.24 16.06 -4.52
CA LEU A 131 4.27 16.93 -3.99
C LEU A 131 5.62 16.47 -4.56
N VAL A 132 6.27 17.33 -5.34
CA VAL A 132 7.58 17.01 -5.92
C VAL A 132 8.68 17.65 -5.07
N LEU A 133 9.53 16.79 -4.50
CA LEU A 133 10.62 17.22 -3.64
C LEU A 133 11.96 17.05 -4.35
N ARG A 134 12.83 18.05 -4.23
CA ARG A 134 14.21 18.00 -4.71
C ARG A 134 15.13 18.53 -3.65
N ARG A 135 16.12 17.74 -3.23
CA ARG A 135 17.10 18.10 -2.20
C ARG A 135 16.43 18.65 -0.92
N GLY A 136 15.36 17.98 -0.46
CA GLY A 136 14.63 18.36 0.75
C GLY A 136 13.71 19.60 0.61
N ARG A 137 13.53 20.13 -0.60
CA ARG A 137 12.68 21.30 -0.85
C ARG A 137 11.51 20.91 -1.74
N LEU A 138 10.32 21.38 -1.41
CA LEU A 138 9.14 21.30 -2.27
C LEU A 138 9.35 22.26 -3.46
N ILE A 139 9.33 21.72 -4.67
CA ILE A 139 9.56 22.49 -5.90
C ILE A 139 8.32 22.59 -6.78
N GLU A 140 7.47 21.55 -6.78
CA GLU A 140 6.21 21.54 -7.52
C GLU A 140 5.13 20.87 -6.68
N GLN A 141 3.87 21.30 -6.87
CA GLN A 141 2.72 20.64 -6.27
C GLN A 141 1.47 20.86 -7.13
N GLY A 142 0.63 19.85 -7.21
CA GLY A 142 -0.62 19.90 -7.99
C GLY A 142 -1.21 18.52 -8.23
N THR A 143 -2.21 18.44 -9.09
CA THR A 143 -2.70 17.18 -9.64
C THR A 143 -1.80 16.72 -10.79
N HIS A 144 -1.92 15.44 -11.19
CA HIS A 144 -1.22 14.91 -12.36
C HIS A 144 -1.37 15.81 -13.60
N LEU A 145 -2.61 16.17 -13.93
CA LEU A 145 -2.89 16.99 -15.11
C LEU A 145 -2.27 18.39 -15.02
N GLN A 146 -2.32 19.03 -13.85
CA GLN A 146 -1.72 20.35 -13.64
C GLN A 146 -0.21 20.30 -13.81
N LEU A 147 0.46 19.34 -13.20
CA LEU A 147 1.91 19.23 -13.25
C LEU A 147 2.41 18.81 -14.64
N ARG A 148 1.67 17.95 -15.36
CA ARG A 148 1.95 17.63 -16.77
C ARG A 148 1.88 18.87 -17.66
N ALA A 149 0.85 19.71 -17.46
CA ALA A 149 0.68 20.95 -18.24
C ALA A 149 1.73 22.02 -17.92
N GLN A 150 2.30 22.02 -16.71
CA GLN A 150 3.37 22.93 -16.33
C GLN A 150 4.71 22.64 -17.04
N GLY A 151 4.93 21.42 -17.52
CA GLY A 151 6.16 21.04 -18.21
C GLY A 151 7.42 21.07 -17.32
N GLY A 152 7.26 20.93 -16.00
CA GLY A 152 8.34 20.95 -15.02
C GLY A 152 8.99 19.59 -14.81
N LEU A 153 9.71 19.44 -13.71
CA LEU A 153 10.42 18.18 -13.35
C LEU A 153 9.48 16.99 -13.31
N TYR A 154 8.27 17.17 -12.78
CA TYR A 154 7.27 16.09 -12.75
C TYR A 154 6.92 15.61 -14.15
N ALA A 155 6.67 16.52 -15.08
CA ALA A 155 6.32 16.16 -16.48
C ALA A 155 7.45 15.39 -17.16
N GLU A 156 8.70 15.81 -16.95
CA GLU A 156 9.89 15.14 -17.47
C GLU A 156 10.02 13.72 -16.91
N LEU A 157 9.89 13.54 -15.59
CA LEU A 157 9.97 12.23 -14.93
C LEU A 157 8.84 11.29 -15.37
N ALA A 158 7.61 11.80 -15.49
CA ALA A 158 6.47 11.03 -15.96
C ALA A 158 6.67 10.54 -17.39
N GLU A 159 7.17 11.39 -18.30
CA GLU A 159 7.48 11.02 -19.67
C GLU A 159 8.58 9.95 -19.75
N LEU A 160 9.64 10.08 -18.96
CA LEU A 160 10.71 9.08 -18.88
C LEU A 160 10.19 7.73 -18.39
N GLN A 161 9.28 7.73 -17.44
CA GLN A 161 8.69 6.50 -16.92
C GLN A 161 7.73 5.84 -17.91
N GLU A 162 6.89 6.61 -18.61
CA GLU A 162 6.06 6.11 -19.72
C GLU A 162 6.89 5.41 -20.79
N ARG A 163 8.09 5.92 -21.07
CA ARG A 163 9.05 5.30 -21.99
C ARG A 163 9.83 4.13 -21.40
N GLY A 164 9.62 3.78 -20.15
CA GLY A 164 10.36 2.71 -19.44
C GLY A 164 11.83 3.05 -19.15
N LEU A 165 12.21 4.32 -19.20
CA LEU A 165 13.61 4.78 -19.08
C LEU A 165 13.99 5.21 -17.64
N ALA A 166 13.01 5.47 -16.77
CA ALA A 166 13.24 5.90 -15.38
C ALA A 166 12.21 5.32 -14.40
N ARG A 167 12.55 5.39 -13.11
CA ARG A 167 11.61 5.25 -12.00
C ARG A 167 11.43 6.62 -11.35
N LEU A 168 10.23 6.92 -10.83
CA LEU A 168 9.95 8.15 -10.06
C LEU A 168 10.69 8.15 -8.72
#